data_78c004e6192c36ccf3d7ee54d39ab774
#
_entry.id   78c004e6192c36ccf3d7ee54d39ab774
#
_cell.length_a   1.000
_cell.length_b   1.000
_cell.length_c   1.000
_cell.angle_alpha   90.00
_cell.angle_beta   90.00
_cell.angle_gamma   90.00
#
_symmetry.space_group_name_H-M   'P 1'
#
loop_
_entity.id
_entity.type
_entity.pdbx_description
1 polymer ?
#
loop_
_entity_poly.entity_id
_entity_poly.type
_entity_poly.pdbx_seq_one_letter_code
_entity_poly.pdbx_strand_id
1 'polypeptide(L)'
;MYRRTLTRTLVATALAATLLAAAGCSGDSDDAKAKGKSLEKVTYLTSFGTFGRDAYAYVAKEKGYFADAGFDVDIKPGGGTGENLKIVTAGQAQFAPIDLTGMLLAAGSGQAKGFVAVSGIQQRTMAAIITLEGNGITSPKDLEGKTLADSPASVVRNLFPTYAKLANIDASKVTWQNGTPQTLMGTLAAGKAAGIGQFVVGKPTVESVAKKTAIVLPYSDYLQDLYGNVLLTSSAYAKEHPDRVKAFTGALLKGLGDSIANPDAAAQMLKKYVPTTNPQAAAAELTLMGPFVKSEASGVPVGALDSQRVARSIAILQGSGQIKPGLTPEQVIDFSLVPKA
;
A
#
# COMPACT_ATOMS: atom_id res chain seq x y z
N MET A 1 -25.14 -47.93 -43.70
CA MET A 1 -26.02 -47.90 -44.88
C MET A 1 -26.37 -46.47 -45.20
N TYR A 2 -26.16 -46.12 -46.45
CA TYR A 2 -26.44 -44.97 -47.31
C TYR A 2 -25.61 -43.69 -47.06
N ARG A 3 -24.65 -43.46 -47.80
CA ARG A 3 -24.16 -42.91 -49.08
C ARG A 3 -25.13 -41.99 -49.84
N ARG A 4 -24.66 -40.76 -50.15
CA ARG A 4 -24.60 -40.11 -51.47
C ARG A 4 -24.29 -38.62 -51.28
N THR A 5 -23.18 -38.15 -51.70
CA THR A 5 -22.53 -37.74 -52.96
C THR A 5 -23.07 -36.45 -53.60
N LEU A 6 -22.13 -35.48 -53.68
CA LEU A 6 -21.76 -34.62 -54.83
C LEU A 6 -22.86 -33.73 -55.50
N THR A 7 -22.59 -32.41 -55.61
CA THR A 7 -22.15 -31.88 -56.92
C THR A 7 -21.54 -30.47 -56.84
N ARG A 8 -20.44 -30.27 -57.54
CA ARG A 8 -19.73 -29.03 -57.87
C ARG A 8 -20.53 -28.26 -58.95
N THR A 9 -20.47 -26.91 -58.93
CA THR A 9 -20.47 -26.13 -60.18
C THR A 9 -19.66 -24.86 -60.02
N LEU A 10 -18.61 -24.78 -60.81
CA LEU A 10 -17.77 -23.59 -61.13
C LEU A 10 -18.52 -22.83 -62.23
N VAL A 11 -18.56 -21.49 -62.13
CA VAL A 11 -18.67 -20.63 -63.35
C VAL A 11 -17.77 -19.41 -63.08
N ALA A 12 -16.78 -19.24 -63.94
CA ALA A 12 -15.93 -18.07 -64.10
C ALA A 12 -16.43 -17.27 -65.32
N THR A 13 -16.34 -15.93 -65.23
CA THR A 13 -16.15 -14.98 -66.37
C THR A 13 -16.03 -13.58 -65.76
N ALA A 14 -14.94 -12.89 -65.79
CA ALA A 14 -14.14 -12.16 -66.76
C ALA A 14 -14.62 -10.72 -67.03
N LEU A 15 -13.69 -9.80 -66.70
CA LEU A 15 -13.35 -8.47 -67.28
C LEU A 15 -14.44 -7.43 -67.65
N ALA A 16 -14.27 -6.23 -67.10
CA ALA A 16 -14.00 -5.02 -67.89
C ALA A 16 -13.54 -3.84 -67.01
N ALA A 17 -12.40 -3.27 -67.40
CA ALA A 17 -11.83 -2.04 -66.86
C ALA A 17 -12.52 -0.81 -67.51
N THR A 18 -12.74 0.25 -66.74
CA THR A 18 -12.82 1.63 -67.23
C THR A 18 -12.25 2.60 -66.22
N LEU A 19 -11.14 3.24 -66.61
CA LEU A 19 -10.58 4.44 -66.02
C LEU A 19 -11.49 5.64 -66.29
N LEU A 20 -11.79 6.45 -65.29
CA LEU A 20 -12.07 7.87 -65.45
C LEU A 20 -11.51 8.61 -64.25
N ALA A 21 -10.50 9.43 -64.54
CA ALA A 21 -9.94 10.44 -63.67
C ALA A 21 -10.91 11.64 -63.59
N ALA A 22 -11.19 12.07 -62.38
CA ALA A 22 -11.64 13.45 -62.12
C ALA A 22 -11.01 13.95 -60.83
N ALA A 23 -10.18 14.95 -60.95
CA ALA A 23 -9.60 15.73 -59.90
C ALA A 23 -10.69 16.54 -59.17
N GLY A 24 -10.70 16.51 -57.87
CA GLY A 24 -11.50 17.36 -57.00
C GLY A 24 -10.76 17.59 -55.69
N CYS A 25 -10.20 18.77 -55.53
CA CYS A 25 -9.51 19.25 -54.34
C CYS A 25 -10.44 19.43 -53.14
N SER A 26 -9.82 19.42 -52.02
CA SER A 26 -10.13 20.09 -50.76
C SER A 26 -10.91 19.30 -49.71
N GLY A 27 -10.30 19.22 -48.59
CA GLY A 27 -10.89 18.78 -47.32
C GLY A 27 -9.91 17.97 -46.48
N ASP A 28 -8.79 18.64 -46.07
CA ASP A 28 -8.02 18.17 -44.94
C ASP A 28 -8.94 18.19 -43.72
N SER A 29 -9.46 17.04 -43.41
CA SER A 29 -10.00 16.72 -42.09
C SER A 29 -9.04 15.74 -41.49
N ASP A 30 -8.04 16.27 -40.83
CA ASP A 30 -7.20 15.53 -39.91
C ASP A 30 -8.08 14.98 -38.75
N ASP A 31 -8.88 13.96 -39.02
CA ASP A 31 -9.37 13.02 -38.03
C ASP A 31 -8.20 12.10 -37.64
N ALA A 32 -7.18 12.68 -37.01
CA ALA A 32 -6.26 11.96 -36.19
C ALA A 32 -7.07 11.41 -35.00
N LYS A 33 -7.81 10.31 -35.23
CA LYS A 33 -8.24 9.43 -34.15
C LYS A 33 -7.00 9.10 -33.33
N ALA A 34 -6.82 9.80 -32.21
CA ALA A 34 -5.86 9.46 -31.20
C ALA A 34 -6.07 7.97 -30.89
N LYS A 35 -5.16 7.11 -31.37
CA LYS A 35 -5.07 5.72 -30.95
C LYS A 35 -4.98 5.74 -29.45
N GLY A 36 -6.06 5.48 -28.76
CA GLY A 36 -6.11 5.40 -27.31
C GLY A 36 -4.97 4.48 -26.87
N LYS A 37 -3.99 5.02 -26.18
CA LYS A 37 -2.85 4.28 -25.66
C LYS A 37 -3.44 3.17 -24.79
N SER A 38 -3.24 1.89 -25.14
CA SER A 38 -3.74 0.80 -24.31
C SER A 38 -3.07 0.89 -22.93
N LEU A 39 -3.89 1.00 -21.88
CA LEU A 39 -3.41 1.09 -20.51
C LEU A 39 -2.91 -0.28 -20.07
N GLU A 40 -1.77 -0.28 -19.38
CA GLU A 40 -1.24 -1.48 -18.73
C GLU A 40 -2.09 -1.80 -17.49
N LYS A 41 -2.59 -3.03 -17.40
CA LYS A 41 -3.34 -3.48 -16.23
C LYS A 41 -2.39 -3.77 -15.08
N VAL A 42 -2.61 -3.13 -13.94
CA VAL A 42 -1.82 -3.24 -12.73
C VAL A 42 -2.72 -3.53 -11.55
N THR A 43 -2.37 -4.53 -10.76
CA THR A 43 -2.98 -4.76 -9.44
C THR A 43 -2.16 -4.05 -8.37
N TYR A 44 -2.82 -3.21 -7.57
CA TYR A 44 -2.29 -2.53 -6.40
C TYR A 44 -3.03 -3.02 -5.16
N LEU A 45 -2.31 -3.39 -4.12
CA LEU A 45 -2.90 -3.70 -2.82
C LEU A 45 -2.86 -2.47 -1.91
N THR A 46 -3.83 -2.32 -1.02
CA THR A 46 -3.71 -1.39 0.11
C THR A 46 -2.81 -1.98 1.20
N SER A 47 -2.45 -1.21 2.22
CA SER A 47 -1.47 -1.70 3.21
C SER A 47 -2.01 -2.77 4.16
N PHE A 48 -3.12 -2.47 4.83
CA PHE A 48 -3.72 -3.32 5.87
C PHE A 48 -5.23 -3.05 5.94
N GLY A 49 -6.03 -3.79 5.17
CA GLY A 49 -7.41 -3.46 4.85
C GLY A 49 -7.50 -2.21 3.97
N THR A 50 -8.69 -1.65 3.80
CA THR A 50 -8.92 -0.39 3.08
C THR A 50 -9.59 0.60 4.01
N PHE A 51 -8.88 1.66 4.37
CA PHE A 51 -9.31 2.69 5.31
C PHE A 51 -8.99 4.08 4.78
N GLY A 52 -9.30 5.13 5.54
CA GLY A 52 -9.07 6.52 5.14
C GLY A 52 -7.62 6.79 4.69
N ARG A 53 -6.64 6.23 5.41
CA ARG A 53 -5.22 6.34 5.10
C ARG A 53 -4.81 5.78 3.74
N ASP A 54 -5.66 4.95 3.11
CA ASP A 54 -5.41 4.36 1.78
C ASP A 54 -6.07 5.16 0.64
N ALA A 55 -6.81 6.23 0.96
CA ALA A 55 -7.57 7.02 -0.01
C ALA A 55 -6.70 7.56 -1.16
N TYR A 56 -5.40 7.79 -0.93
CA TYR A 56 -4.49 8.34 -1.92
C TYR A 56 -4.40 7.54 -3.23
N ALA A 57 -4.53 6.21 -3.16
CA ALA A 57 -4.55 5.37 -4.35
C ALA A 57 -5.85 5.57 -5.14
N TYR A 58 -6.97 5.74 -4.45
CA TYR A 58 -8.27 6.01 -5.06
C TYR A 58 -8.34 7.44 -5.63
N VAL A 59 -7.70 8.41 -4.97
CA VAL A 59 -7.55 9.77 -5.50
C VAL A 59 -6.71 9.76 -6.77
N ALA A 60 -5.59 9.03 -6.80
CA ALA A 60 -4.78 8.89 -8.00
C ALA A 60 -5.57 8.26 -9.16
N LYS A 61 -6.42 7.28 -8.86
CA LYS A 61 -7.30 6.65 -9.85
C LYS A 61 -8.40 7.61 -10.33
N GLU A 62 -9.15 8.22 -9.42
CA GLU A 62 -10.28 9.10 -9.71
C GLU A 62 -9.86 10.35 -10.49
N LYS A 63 -8.69 10.92 -10.15
CA LYS A 63 -8.13 12.09 -10.85
C LYS A 63 -7.39 11.75 -12.15
N GLY A 64 -7.38 10.49 -12.55
CA GLY A 64 -6.75 10.05 -13.81
C GLY A 64 -5.23 9.96 -13.78
N TYR A 65 -4.55 10.18 -12.63
CA TYR A 65 -3.07 10.19 -12.58
C TYR A 65 -2.47 8.86 -13.01
N PHE A 66 -3.10 7.73 -12.69
CA PHE A 66 -2.67 6.43 -13.17
C PHE A 66 -2.91 6.27 -14.68
N ALA A 67 -4.05 6.73 -15.20
CA ALA A 67 -4.36 6.66 -16.63
C ALA A 67 -3.39 7.51 -17.44
N ASP A 68 -3.08 8.73 -17.00
CA ASP A 68 -2.09 9.62 -17.60
C ASP A 68 -0.68 8.99 -17.62
N ALA A 69 -0.34 8.24 -16.56
CA ALA A 69 0.89 7.46 -16.47
C ALA A 69 0.84 6.14 -17.27
N GLY A 70 -0.30 5.84 -17.93
CA GLY A 70 -0.47 4.68 -18.80
C GLY A 70 -0.91 3.40 -18.08
N PHE A 71 -1.61 3.50 -16.94
CA PHE A 71 -2.07 2.36 -16.15
C PHE A 71 -3.59 2.32 -15.95
N ASP A 72 -4.15 1.12 -16.07
CA ASP A 72 -5.46 0.74 -15.56
C ASP A 72 -5.25 -0.02 -14.24
N VAL A 73 -5.53 0.63 -13.11
CA VAL A 73 -5.20 0.11 -11.78
C VAL A 73 -6.41 -0.54 -11.12
N ASP A 74 -6.28 -1.82 -10.79
CA ASP A 74 -7.21 -2.56 -9.92
C ASP A 74 -6.70 -2.48 -8.48
N ILE A 75 -7.45 -1.79 -7.60
CA ILE A 75 -7.08 -1.57 -6.19
C ILE A 75 -7.81 -2.60 -5.33
N LYS A 76 -7.05 -3.43 -4.61
CA LYS A 76 -7.57 -4.48 -3.72
C LYS A 76 -7.15 -4.27 -2.27
N PRO A 77 -7.96 -4.71 -1.29
CA PRO A 77 -7.56 -4.66 0.11
C PRO A 77 -6.37 -5.59 0.37
N GLY A 78 -5.36 -5.09 1.08
CA GLY A 78 -4.21 -5.87 1.52
C GLY A 78 -4.40 -6.49 2.90
N GLY A 79 -3.64 -7.53 3.19
CA GLY A 79 -3.67 -8.28 4.45
C GLY A 79 -2.55 -7.92 5.43
N GLY A 80 -1.77 -6.87 5.14
CA GLY A 80 -0.59 -6.47 5.91
C GLY A 80 0.72 -6.91 5.25
N THR A 81 1.84 -6.48 5.86
CA THR A 81 3.17 -6.62 5.26
C THR A 81 3.48 -8.04 4.80
N GLY A 82 3.28 -9.05 5.65
CA GLY A 82 3.65 -10.43 5.32
C GLY A 82 2.80 -11.04 4.20
N GLU A 83 1.50 -10.71 4.12
CA GLU A 83 0.62 -11.17 3.04
C GLU A 83 0.92 -10.43 1.74
N ASN A 84 1.02 -9.10 1.80
CA ASN A 84 1.33 -8.27 0.64
C ASN A 84 2.68 -8.66 0.01
N LEU A 85 3.72 -8.94 0.82
CA LEU A 85 5.00 -9.47 0.35
C LEU A 85 4.83 -10.76 -0.47
N LYS A 86 4.06 -11.72 0.04
CA LYS A 86 3.80 -12.99 -0.66
C LYS A 86 3.11 -12.77 -2.00
N ILE A 87 2.07 -11.94 -2.03
CA ILE A 87 1.27 -11.67 -3.24
C ILE A 87 2.11 -10.95 -4.30
N VAL A 88 2.91 -9.93 -3.90
CA VAL A 88 3.77 -9.17 -4.84
C VAL A 88 4.92 -10.03 -5.35
N THR A 89 5.59 -10.80 -4.49
CA THR A 89 6.68 -11.69 -4.93
C THR A 89 6.21 -12.83 -5.82
N ALA A 90 4.95 -13.26 -5.67
CA ALA A 90 4.31 -14.22 -6.56
C ALA A 90 3.83 -13.61 -7.90
N GLY A 91 4.00 -12.29 -8.12
CA GLY A 91 3.56 -11.60 -9.33
C GLY A 91 2.03 -11.40 -9.44
N GLN A 92 1.28 -11.70 -8.38
CA GLN A 92 -0.18 -11.56 -8.35
C GLN A 92 -0.64 -10.10 -8.15
N ALA A 93 0.23 -9.24 -7.65
CA ALA A 93 0.09 -7.79 -7.66
C ALA A 93 1.44 -7.16 -8.01
N GLN A 94 1.41 -6.02 -8.69
CA GLN A 94 2.63 -5.31 -9.10
C GLN A 94 3.16 -4.41 -7.99
N PHE A 95 2.25 -3.82 -7.21
CA PHE A 95 2.61 -2.85 -6.17
C PHE A 95 1.78 -3.04 -4.90
N ALA A 96 2.41 -2.78 -3.76
CA ALA A 96 1.74 -2.69 -2.48
C ALA A 96 2.50 -1.75 -1.53
N PRO A 97 1.84 -0.96 -0.69
CA PRO A 97 2.48 -0.34 0.46
C PRO A 97 2.65 -1.41 1.55
N ILE A 98 3.83 -1.43 2.14
CA ILE A 98 4.13 -2.25 3.32
C ILE A 98 4.97 -1.45 4.31
N ASP A 99 4.89 -1.76 5.59
CA ASP A 99 5.76 -1.13 6.57
C ASP A 99 7.22 -1.57 6.35
N LEU A 100 8.14 -0.61 6.31
CA LEU A 100 9.56 -0.88 6.06
C LEU A 100 10.15 -1.81 7.12
N THR A 101 9.77 -1.65 8.38
CA THR A 101 10.28 -2.52 9.46
C THR A 101 9.87 -3.97 9.24
N GLY A 102 8.60 -4.22 8.89
CA GLY A 102 8.14 -5.56 8.57
C GLY A 102 8.85 -6.15 7.34
N MET A 103 9.18 -5.32 6.36
CA MET A 103 9.99 -5.70 5.21
C MET A 103 11.42 -6.09 5.63
N LEU A 104 12.06 -5.30 6.49
CA LEU A 104 13.40 -5.59 7.01
C LEU A 104 13.44 -6.87 7.85
N LEU A 105 12.41 -7.11 8.66
CA LEU A 105 12.26 -8.36 9.42
C LEU A 105 12.16 -9.58 8.49
N ALA A 106 11.34 -9.49 7.44
CA ALA A 106 11.17 -10.58 6.48
C ALA A 106 12.46 -10.86 5.68
N ALA A 107 13.17 -9.80 5.26
CA ALA A 107 14.44 -9.92 4.55
C ALA A 107 15.56 -10.47 5.47
N GLY A 108 15.71 -9.89 6.66
CA GLY A 108 16.77 -10.21 7.61
C GLY A 108 16.64 -11.59 8.25
N SER A 109 15.42 -12.15 8.34
CA SER A 109 15.18 -13.53 8.75
C SER A 109 15.37 -14.54 7.61
N GLY A 110 15.54 -14.07 6.35
CA GLY A 110 15.61 -14.91 5.17
C GLY A 110 14.27 -15.52 4.72
N GLN A 111 13.17 -15.11 5.34
CA GLN A 111 11.82 -15.64 5.04
C GLN A 111 11.30 -15.18 3.68
N ALA A 112 11.74 -14.03 3.19
CA ALA A 112 11.30 -13.49 1.92
C ALA A 112 12.45 -12.87 1.12
N LYS A 113 12.41 -13.04 -0.20
CA LYS A 113 13.37 -12.52 -1.19
C LYS A 113 12.61 -12.10 -2.45
N GLY A 114 13.29 -11.42 -3.38
CA GLY A 114 12.73 -11.09 -4.69
C GLY A 114 11.80 -9.88 -4.69
N PHE A 115 12.01 -8.95 -3.76
CA PHE A 115 11.28 -7.70 -3.64
C PHE A 115 12.22 -6.52 -3.37
N VAL A 116 11.76 -5.33 -3.69
CA VAL A 116 12.44 -4.07 -3.36
C VAL A 116 11.42 -2.99 -3.03
N ALA A 117 11.77 -2.08 -2.13
CA ALA A 117 11.06 -0.82 -1.97
C ALA A 117 11.61 0.21 -2.97
N VAL A 118 10.70 1.01 -3.52
CA VAL A 118 11.02 1.99 -4.58
C VAL A 118 10.63 3.42 -4.20
N SER A 119 9.93 3.60 -3.07
CA SER A 119 9.56 4.92 -2.55
C SER A 119 9.13 4.82 -1.10
N GLY A 120 9.34 5.89 -0.32
CA GLY A 120 8.66 6.09 0.94
C GLY A 120 7.21 6.52 0.72
N ILE A 121 6.31 6.14 1.62
CA ILE A 121 4.96 6.70 1.73
C ILE A 121 4.86 7.49 3.01
N GLN A 122 5.38 6.95 4.11
CA GLN A 122 5.45 7.66 5.37
C GLN A 122 6.89 7.70 5.89
N GLN A 123 7.27 8.87 6.37
CA GLN A 123 8.61 9.14 6.90
C GLN A 123 8.81 8.62 8.33
N ARG A 124 7.75 8.26 9.06
CA ARG A 124 7.80 7.69 10.40
C ARG A 124 6.80 6.54 10.53
N THR A 125 7.14 5.55 11.37
CA THR A 125 6.20 4.46 11.65
C THR A 125 4.95 4.98 12.37
N MET A 126 3.80 4.48 11.96
CA MET A 126 2.53 4.74 12.61
C MET A 126 2.02 3.50 13.36
N ALA A 127 2.85 2.45 13.48
CA ALA A 127 2.49 1.25 14.22
C ALA A 127 2.12 1.57 15.67
N ALA A 128 1.03 1.00 16.16
CA ALA A 128 0.49 1.27 17.48
C ALA A 128 -0.36 0.10 17.99
N ILE A 129 -0.51 0.01 19.30
CA ILE A 129 -1.66 -0.68 19.91
C ILE A 129 -2.75 0.36 20.13
N ILE A 130 -3.97 0.05 19.73
CA ILE A 130 -5.16 0.85 20.03
C ILE A 130 -6.07 0.05 20.98
N THR A 131 -6.49 0.70 22.03
CA THR A 131 -7.46 0.20 23.00
C THR A 131 -8.61 1.19 23.19
N LEU A 132 -9.59 0.86 24.02
CA LEU A 132 -10.71 1.74 24.34
C LEU A 132 -10.64 2.16 25.81
N GLU A 133 -11.12 3.36 26.08
CA GLU A 133 -11.34 3.82 27.45
C GLU A 133 -12.20 2.78 28.21
N GLY A 134 -11.78 2.48 29.44
CA GLY A 134 -12.42 1.46 30.28
C GLY A 134 -11.82 0.03 30.14
N ASN A 135 -10.91 -0.22 29.21
CA ASN A 135 -10.24 -1.54 29.07
C ASN A 135 -9.05 -1.72 30.05
N GLY A 136 -8.76 -0.72 30.89
CA GLY A 136 -7.68 -0.77 31.89
C GLY A 136 -6.28 -0.76 31.24
N ILE A 137 -6.14 -0.05 30.12
CA ILE A 137 -4.89 0.17 29.42
C ILE A 137 -4.74 1.68 29.18
N THR A 138 -3.81 2.32 29.86
CA THR A 138 -3.51 3.75 29.75
C THR A 138 -2.04 4.00 29.42
N SER A 139 -1.19 2.98 29.62
CA SER A 139 0.23 3.01 29.38
C SER A 139 0.70 1.68 28.74
N PRO A 140 1.89 1.64 28.15
CA PRO A 140 2.45 0.39 27.60
C PRO A 140 2.53 -0.75 28.61
N LYS A 141 2.82 -0.47 29.88
CA LYS A 141 2.94 -1.47 30.95
C LYS A 141 1.62 -2.19 31.23
N ASP A 142 0.49 -1.54 31.02
CA ASP A 142 -0.83 -2.12 31.25
C ASP A 142 -1.21 -3.21 30.24
N LEU A 143 -0.37 -3.42 29.21
CA LEU A 143 -0.55 -4.50 28.22
C LEU A 143 -0.22 -5.87 28.83
N GLU A 144 0.55 -5.95 29.92
CA GLU A 144 0.85 -7.22 30.60
C GLU A 144 -0.44 -7.86 31.14
N GLY A 145 -0.60 -9.15 30.91
CA GLY A 145 -1.79 -9.92 31.29
C GLY A 145 -3.00 -9.71 30.36
N LYS A 146 -2.87 -8.89 29.32
CA LYS A 146 -3.99 -8.62 28.39
C LYS A 146 -3.97 -9.52 27.16
N THR A 147 -5.17 -9.72 26.59
CA THR A 147 -5.33 -10.30 25.27
C THR A 147 -5.44 -9.19 24.24
N LEU A 148 -4.53 -9.18 23.29
CA LEU A 148 -4.54 -8.29 22.13
C LEU A 148 -4.95 -9.07 20.89
N ALA A 149 -5.57 -8.44 19.91
CA ALA A 149 -5.89 -9.07 18.63
C ALA A 149 -5.12 -8.41 17.48
N ASP A 150 -4.55 -9.23 16.60
CA ASP A 150 -3.90 -8.75 15.36
C ASP A 150 -3.76 -9.90 14.35
N SER A 151 -3.40 -9.55 13.11
CA SER A 151 -2.99 -10.52 12.11
C SER A 151 -1.59 -11.08 12.45
N PRO A 152 -1.36 -12.39 12.33
CA PRO A 152 -0.03 -12.96 12.52
C PRO A 152 1.04 -12.39 11.58
N ALA A 153 0.62 -11.87 10.41
CA ALA A 153 1.50 -11.25 9.43
C ALA A 153 1.60 -9.72 9.56
N SER A 154 1.00 -9.14 10.59
CA SER A 154 1.03 -7.69 10.85
C SER A 154 2.40 -7.25 11.35
N VAL A 155 2.86 -6.09 10.85
CA VAL A 155 4.08 -5.46 11.35
C VAL A 155 3.97 -5.09 12.83
N VAL A 156 2.79 -4.67 13.30
CA VAL A 156 2.58 -4.28 14.70
C VAL A 156 2.87 -5.47 15.62
N ARG A 157 2.31 -6.63 15.31
CA ARG A 157 2.55 -7.86 16.09
C ARG A 157 4.00 -8.32 15.99
N ASN A 158 4.59 -8.27 14.81
CA ASN A 158 5.96 -8.73 14.57
C ASN A 158 7.00 -7.81 15.22
N LEU A 159 6.74 -6.50 15.28
CA LEU A 159 7.58 -5.51 15.92
C LEU A 159 7.36 -5.43 17.44
N PHE A 160 6.28 -6.00 17.96
CA PHE A 160 5.92 -5.95 19.38
C PHE A 160 7.05 -6.38 20.34
N PRO A 161 7.84 -7.44 20.06
CA PRO A 161 8.94 -7.82 20.95
C PRO A 161 9.98 -6.70 21.12
N THR A 162 10.32 -5.97 20.05
CA THR A 162 11.24 -4.81 20.12
C THR A 162 10.62 -3.66 20.91
N TYR A 163 9.37 -3.33 20.61
CA TYR A 163 8.62 -2.32 21.35
C TYR A 163 8.53 -2.66 22.84
N ALA A 164 8.16 -3.89 23.17
CA ALA A 164 8.03 -4.36 24.54
C ALA A 164 9.35 -4.23 25.32
N LYS A 165 10.48 -4.63 24.69
CA LYS A 165 11.82 -4.48 25.31
C LYS A 165 12.13 -3.02 25.64
N LEU A 166 11.88 -2.09 24.72
CA LEU A 166 12.17 -0.67 24.91
C LEU A 166 11.20 0.02 25.88
N ALA A 167 9.92 -0.41 25.89
CA ALA A 167 8.90 0.08 26.80
C ALA A 167 8.87 -0.64 28.16
N ASN A 168 9.84 -1.53 28.43
CA ASN A 168 9.94 -2.31 29.66
C ASN A 168 8.69 -3.16 29.96
N ILE A 169 8.14 -3.80 28.92
CA ILE A 169 6.99 -4.73 28.99
C ILE A 169 7.53 -6.16 28.95
N ASP A 170 7.01 -7.05 29.79
CA ASP A 170 7.21 -8.49 29.64
C ASP A 170 6.29 -9.03 28.54
N ALA A 171 6.83 -9.17 27.33
CA ALA A 171 6.06 -9.62 26.15
C ALA A 171 5.44 -11.01 26.33
N SER A 172 6.01 -11.87 27.22
CA SER A 172 5.50 -13.22 27.48
C SER A 172 4.15 -13.22 28.21
N LYS A 173 3.81 -12.12 28.86
CA LYS A 173 2.53 -11.93 29.53
C LYS A 173 1.41 -11.41 28.61
N VAL A 174 1.71 -11.11 27.36
CA VAL A 174 0.71 -10.64 26.40
C VAL A 174 0.24 -11.80 25.55
N THR A 175 -1.09 -12.03 25.53
CA THR A 175 -1.71 -13.07 24.70
C THR A 175 -2.18 -12.45 23.38
N TRP A 176 -1.94 -13.14 22.28
CA TRP A 176 -2.37 -12.72 20.96
C TRP A 176 -3.50 -13.58 20.40
N GLN A 177 -4.64 -12.95 20.11
CA GLN A 177 -5.73 -13.55 19.34
C GLN A 177 -5.52 -13.22 17.84
N ASN A 178 -5.68 -14.21 16.96
CA ASN A 178 -5.61 -13.98 15.53
C ASN A 178 -6.88 -13.30 15.00
N GLY A 179 -6.69 -12.31 14.14
CA GLY A 179 -7.74 -11.58 13.45
C GLY A 179 -7.29 -11.18 12.04
N THR A 180 -8.19 -10.57 11.30
CA THR A 180 -7.90 -9.93 10.01
C THR A 180 -8.10 -8.42 10.13
N PRO A 181 -7.49 -7.60 9.26
CA PRO A 181 -7.68 -6.14 9.30
C PRO A 181 -9.15 -5.71 9.37
N GLN A 182 -10.04 -6.45 8.70
CA GLN A 182 -11.46 -6.18 8.62
C GLN A 182 -12.22 -6.50 9.92
N THR A 183 -11.72 -7.43 10.72
CA THR A 183 -12.39 -7.90 11.93
C THR A 183 -11.89 -7.25 13.22
N LEU A 184 -10.67 -6.71 13.24
CA LEU A 184 -10.00 -6.23 14.45
C LEU A 184 -10.80 -5.16 15.20
N MET A 185 -11.31 -4.14 14.48
CA MET A 185 -12.06 -3.05 15.10
C MET A 185 -13.35 -3.56 15.75
N GLY A 186 -14.06 -4.48 15.07
CA GLY A 186 -15.25 -5.13 15.63
C GLY A 186 -14.92 -6.01 16.83
N THR A 187 -13.77 -6.70 16.81
CA THR A 187 -13.28 -7.52 17.94
C THR A 187 -13.03 -6.67 19.18
N LEU A 188 -12.37 -5.50 19.00
CA LEU A 188 -12.14 -4.53 20.06
C LEU A 188 -13.45 -3.93 20.58
N ALA A 189 -14.32 -3.47 19.68
CA ALA A 189 -15.62 -2.87 20.03
C ALA A 189 -16.53 -3.83 20.81
N ALA A 190 -16.48 -5.12 20.49
CA ALA A 190 -17.22 -6.18 21.18
C ALA A 190 -16.58 -6.63 22.51
N GLY A 191 -15.45 -6.04 22.92
CA GLY A 191 -14.73 -6.41 24.15
C GLY A 191 -14.08 -7.80 24.11
N LYS A 192 -13.91 -8.42 22.93
CA LYS A 192 -13.28 -9.74 22.76
C LYS A 192 -11.76 -9.70 22.85
N ALA A 193 -11.16 -8.51 22.71
CA ALA A 193 -9.75 -8.22 22.97
C ALA A 193 -9.66 -6.89 23.72
N ALA A 194 -8.66 -6.74 24.58
CA ALA A 194 -8.43 -5.51 25.34
C ALA A 194 -7.79 -4.41 24.48
N GLY A 195 -7.08 -4.79 23.42
CA GLY A 195 -6.48 -3.90 22.44
C GLY A 195 -6.25 -4.61 21.12
N ILE A 196 -5.96 -3.84 20.09
CA ILE A 196 -5.67 -4.35 18.73
C ILE A 196 -4.38 -3.77 18.18
N GLY A 197 -3.65 -4.56 17.40
CA GLY A 197 -2.61 -4.05 16.50
C GLY A 197 -3.24 -3.16 15.43
N GLN A 198 -2.77 -1.93 15.33
CA GLN A 198 -3.30 -0.93 14.39
C GLN A 198 -2.24 0.15 14.14
N PHE A 199 -2.60 1.19 13.44
CA PHE A 199 -1.79 2.39 13.21
C PHE A 199 -2.41 3.58 13.93
N VAL A 200 -1.57 4.55 14.35
CA VAL A 200 -2.00 5.79 15.03
C VAL A 200 -3.19 6.44 14.34
N VAL A 201 -3.14 6.49 13.02
CA VAL A 201 -4.18 7.08 12.17
C VAL A 201 -5.52 6.32 12.20
N GLY A 202 -5.53 5.08 12.66
CA GLY A 202 -6.76 4.29 12.79
C GLY A 202 -7.68 4.71 13.94
N LYS A 203 -7.21 5.60 14.83
CA LYS A 203 -7.99 6.08 16.00
C LYS A 203 -9.40 6.54 15.63
N PRO A 204 -9.62 7.46 14.67
CA PRO A 204 -10.96 7.95 14.34
C PRO A 204 -11.91 6.85 13.87
N THR A 205 -11.42 5.91 13.09
CA THR A 205 -12.22 4.79 12.60
C THR A 205 -12.58 3.85 13.75
N VAL A 206 -11.64 3.54 14.65
CA VAL A 206 -11.91 2.74 15.86
C VAL A 206 -12.99 3.41 16.72
N GLU A 207 -12.88 4.71 16.97
CA GLU A 207 -13.88 5.48 17.73
C GLU A 207 -15.25 5.48 17.03
N SER A 208 -15.25 5.61 15.70
CA SER A 208 -16.49 5.54 14.91
C SER A 208 -17.20 4.18 15.02
N VAL A 209 -16.42 3.09 15.04
CA VAL A 209 -16.94 1.71 15.15
C VAL A 209 -17.37 1.39 16.58
N ALA A 210 -16.52 1.70 17.56
CA ALA A 210 -16.72 1.32 18.95
C ALA A 210 -17.68 2.26 19.71
N LYS A 211 -17.91 3.49 19.20
CA LYS A 211 -18.67 4.55 19.87
C LYS A 211 -18.10 4.87 21.26
N LYS A 212 -16.80 4.76 21.41
CA LYS A 212 -16.02 5.02 22.63
C LYS A 212 -14.72 5.72 22.28
N THR A 213 -14.15 6.46 23.22
CA THR A 213 -12.83 7.07 23.11
C THR A 213 -11.76 5.99 22.96
N ALA A 214 -10.88 6.14 21.97
CA ALA A 214 -9.74 5.25 21.78
C ALA A 214 -8.48 5.84 22.39
N ILE A 215 -7.69 4.99 23.05
CA ILE A 215 -6.35 5.26 23.56
C ILE A 215 -5.35 4.61 22.61
N VAL A 216 -4.36 5.39 22.19
CA VAL A 216 -3.31 4.95 21.26
C VAL A 216 -1.99 4.85 22.00
N LEU A 217 -1.30 3.73 21.85
CA LEU A 217 0.06 3.50 22.34
C LEU A 217 1.01 3.41 21.13
N PRO A 218 1.59 4.55 20.68
CA PRO A 218 2.41 4.59 19.47
C PRO A 218 3.75 3.88 19.71
N TYR A 219 4.18 3.09 18.73
CA TYR A 219 5.53 2.52 18.76
C TYR A 219 6.61 3.57 18.52
N SER A 220 6.29 4.64 17.79
CA SER A 220 7.19 5.76 17.51
C SER A 220 7.67 6.50 18.76
N ASP A 221 6.97 6.38 19.90
CA ASP A 221 7.45 6.97 21.18
C ASP A 221 8.76 6.32 21.66
N TYR A 222 9.04 5.09 21.20
CA TYR A 222 10.25 4.32 21.55
C TYR A 222 11.12 4.00 20.33
N LEU A 223 10.58 4.07 19.12
CA LEU A 223 11.19 3.64 17.85
C LEU A 223 11.16 4.79 16.83
N GLN A 224 11.78 5.91 17.15
CA GLN A 224 11.68 7.18 16.41
C GLN A 224 12.29 7.14 15.00
N ASP A 225 13.35 6.34 14.78
CA ASP A 225 14.07 6.26 13.51
C ASP A 225 13.38 5.37 12.45
N LEU A 226 12.33 4.64 12.83
CA LEU A 226 11.67 3.73 11.89
C LEU A 226 10.78 4.49 10.90
N TYR A 227 10.94 4.16 9.62
CA TYR A 227 9.99 4.56 8.59
C TYR A 227 8.65 3.86 8.78
N GLY A 228 7.58 4.44 8.25
CA GLY A 228 6.31 3.76 8.05
C GLY A 228 6.27 2.98 6.74
N ASN A 229 5.17 3.10 6.01
CA ASN A 229 5.00 2.39 4.74
C ASN A 229 5.95 2.89 3.65
N VAL A 230 6.44 1.94 2.89
CA VAL A 230 7.17 2.12 1.63
C VAL A 230 6.39 1.45 0.50
N LEU A 231 6.55 1.91 -0.73
CA LEU A 231 5.99 1.26 -1.91
C LEU A 231 6.89 0.09 -2.30
N LEU A 232 6.31 -1.11 -2.28
CA LEU A 232 6.92 -2.37 -2.65
C LEU A 232 6.59 -2.73 -4.09
N THR A 233 7.57 -3.34 -4.79
CA THR A 233 7.36 -4.11 -6.01
C THR A 233 8.26 -5.35 -6.01
N SER A 234 8.06 -6.30 -6.94
CA SER A 234 9.01 -7.41 -7.08
C SER A 234 10.32 -6.93 -7.71
N SER A 235 11.45 -7.53 -7.30
CA SER A 235 12.76 -7.21 -7.89
C SER A 235 12.81 -7.48 -9.39
N ALA A 236 12.08 -8.49 -9.86
CA ALA A 236 11.97 -8.80 -11.29
C ALA A 236 11.27 -7.65 -12.04
N TYR A 237 10.09 -7.23 -11.56
CA TYR A 237 9.33 -6.14 -12.19
C TYR A 237 10.10 -4.82 -12.16
N ALA A 238 10.77 -4.50 -11.04
CA ALA A 238 11.61 -3.31 -10.94
C ALA A 238 12.74 -3.30 -11.96
N LYS A 239 13.41 -4.44 -12.16
CA LYS A 239 14.52 -4.59 -13.11
C LYS A 239 14.06 -4.56 -14.58
N GLU A 240 12.95 -5.21 -14.89
CA GLU A 240 12.42 -5.31 -16.25
C GLU A 240 11.71 -4.03 -16.71
N HIS A 241 11.11 -3.30 -15.77
CA HIS A 241 10.23 -2.15 -16.06
C HIS A 241 10.53 -0.90 -15.21
N PRO A 242 11.81 -0.44 -15.10
CA PRO A 242 12.18 0.65 -14.18
C PRO A 242 11.41 1.96 -14.46
N ASP A 243 11.17 2.31 -15.73
CA ASP A 243 10.44 3.51 -16.10
C ASP A 243 8.95 3.41 -15.75
N ARG A 244 8.37 2.20 -15.85
CA ARG A 244 6.99 1.95 -15.42
C ARG A 244 6.86 2.09 -13.90
N VAL A 245 7.84 1.58 -13.14
CA VAL A 245 7.86 1.75 -11.68
C VAL A 245 7.92 3.23 -11.29
N LYS A 246 8.79 4.02 -11.95
CA LYS A 246 8.87 5.48 -11.71
C LYS A 246 7.56 6.19 -12.06
N ALA A 247 6.96 5.86 -13.21
CA ALA A 247 5.70 6.45 -13.64
C ALA A 247 4.54 6.14 -12.68
N PHE A 248 4.42 4.87 -12.25
CA PHE A 248 3.41 4.46 -11.26
C PHE A 248 3.64 5.17 -9.92
N THR A 249 4.87 5.17 -9.43
CA THR A 249 5.26 5.83 -8.17
C THR A 249 4.90 7.31 -8.20
N GLY A 250 5.24 8.01 -9.28
CA GLY A 250 4.90 9.43 -9.45
C GLY A 250 3.40 9.70 -9.40
N ALA A 251 2.61 8.89 -10.09
CA ALA A 251 1.14 8.99 -10.09
C ALA A 251 0.55 8.74 -8.69
N LEU A 252 1.05 7.71 -7.98
CA LEU A 252 0.62 7.38 -6.63
C LEU A 252 0.95 8.50 -5.62
N LEU A 253 2.17 9.03 -5.67
CA LEU A 253 2.63 10.11 -4.78
C LEU A 253 1.89 11.43 -5.05
N LYS A 254 1.49 11.71 -6.29
CA LYS A 254 0.61 12.84 -6.60
C LYS A 254 -0.75 12.68 -5.93
N GLY A 255 -1.34 11.48 -5.98
CA GLY A 255 -2.56 11.17 -5.24
C GLY A 255 -2.39 11.29 -3.72
N LEU A 256 -1.22 10.91 -3.19
CA LEU A 256 -0.87 11.07 -1.78
C LEU A 256 -0.81 12.55 -1.39
N GLY A 257 -0.10 13.37 -2.16
CA GLY A 257 -0.02 14.82 -1.93
C GLY A 257 -1.39 15.49 -1.91
N ASP A 258 -2.24 15.17 -2.90
CA ASP A 258 -3.60 15.71 -2.98
C ASP A 258 -4.48 15.26 -1.81
N SER A 259 -4.33 14.01 -1.36
CA SER A 259 -5.11 13.47 -0.24
C SER A 259 -4.76 14.14 1.09
N ILE A 260 -3.48 14.43 1.31
CA ILE A 260 -3.02 15.15 2.51
C ILE A 260 -3.40 16.63 2.43
N ALA A 261 -3.38 17.23 1.23
CA ALA A 261 -3.77 18.61 1.05
C ALA A 261 -5.29 18.85 1.21
N ASN A 262 -6.11 17.84 0.86
CA ASN A 262 -7.58 17.93 0.93
C ASN A 262 -8.21 16.63 1.42
N PRO A 263 -8.11 16.33 2.74
CA PRO A 263 -8.57 15.08 3.33
C PRO A 263 -10.06 14.80 3.10
N ASP A 264 -10.92 15.82 3.18
CA ASP A 264 -12.37 15.66 3.00
C ASP A 264 -12.72 15.20 1.58
N ALA A 265 -12.13 15.84 0.57
CA ALA A 265 -12.34 15.45 -0.83
C ALA A 265 -11.83 14.02 -1.09
N ALA A 266 -10.66 13.68 -0.55
CA ALA A 266 -10.08 12.35 -0.67
C ALA A 266 -10.96 11.27 -0.02
N ALA A 267 -11.52 11.54 1.15
CA ALA A 267 -12.44 10.65 1.85
C ALA A 267 -13.74 10.41 1.06
N GLN A 268 -14.28 11.45 0.40
CA GLN A 268 -15.44 11.31 -0.47
C GLN A 268 -15.13 10.49 -1.74
N MET A 269 -13.93 10.66 -2.32
CA MET A 269 -13.49 9.83 -3.45
C MET A 269 -13.35 8.36 -3.03
N LEU A 270 -12.74 8.08 -1.86
CA LEU A 270 -12.66 6.73 -1.32
C LEU A 270 -14.05 6.09 -1.17
N LYS A 271 -15.02 6.84 -0.63
CA LYS A 271 -16.39 6.33 -0.41
C LYS A 271 -17.09 5.87 -1.70
N LYS A 272 -16.77 6.45 -2.86
CA LYS A 272 -17.32 6.01 -4.15
C LYS A 272 -16.93 4.56 -4.47
N TYR A 273 -15.72 4.14 -4.07
CA TYR A 273 -15.18 2.79 -4.32
C TYR A 273 -15.43 1.84 -3.15
N VAL A 274 -15.53 2.38 -1.94
CA VAL A 274 -15.74 1.64 -0.69
C VAL A 274 -16.96 2.22 0.04
N PRO A 275 -18.18 1.84 -0.34
CA PRO A 275 -19.42 2.47 0.17
C PRO A 275 -19.60 2.40 1.69
N THR A 276 -18.95 1.43 2.36
CA THR A 276 -18.97 1.27 3.83
C THR A 276 -18.09 2.29 4.56
N THR A 277 -17.29 3.10 3.84
CA THR A 277 -16.43 4.12 4.43
C THR A 277 -17.26 5.20 5.13
N ASN A 278 -16.90 5.51 6.37
CA ASN A 278 -17.31 6.73 7.04
C ASN A 278 -16.40 7.88 6.59
N PRO A 279 -16.89 8.88 5.81
CA PRO A 279 -16.02 9.90 5.26
C PRO A 279 -15.35 10.79 6.30
N GLN A 280 -16.06 11.09 7.42
CA GLN A 280 -15.52 11.92 8.48
C GLN A 280 -14.34 11.22 9.17
N ALA A 281 -14.46 9.92 9.48
CA ALA A 281 -13.38 9.14 10.04
C ALA A 281 -12.21 9.01 9.06
N ALA A 282 -12.50 8.80 7.77
CA ALA A 282 -11.48 8.70 6.73
C ALA A 282 -10.71 10.00 6.54
N ALA A 283 -11.38 11.16 6.54
CA ALA A 283 -10.72 12.46 6.47
C ALA A 283 -9.86 12.72 7.72
N ALA A 284 -10.33 12.34 8.89
CA ALA A 284 -9.56 12.45 10.13
C ALA A 284 -8.31 11.56 10.11
N GLU A 285 -8.38 10.34 9.56
CA GLU A 285 -7.20 9.47 9.35
C GLU A 285 -6.17 10.16 8.45
N LEU A 286 -6.59 10.75 7.32
CA LEU A 286 -5.70 11.47 6.40
C LEU A 286 -5.06 12.70 7.05
N THR A 287 -5.84 13.45 7.83
CA THR A 287 -5.33 14.60 8.59
C THR A 287 -4.23 14.17 9.58
N LEU A 288 -4.46 13.07 10.31
CA LEU A 288 -3.46 12.50 11.22
C LEU A 288 -2.24 11.93 10.47
N MET A 289 -2.41 11.46 9.23
CA MET A 289 -1.31 10.92 8.41
C MET A 289 -0.39 12.01 7.87
N GLY A 290 -0.89 13.22 7.64
CA GLY A 290 -0.13 14.31 7.03
C GLY A 290 1.26 14.54 7.61
N PRO A 291 1.43 14.67 8.94
CA PRO A 291 2.73 14.82 9.59
C PRO A 291 3.68 13.63 9.39
N PHE A 292 3.18 12.45 9.07
CA PHE A 292 3.99 11.25 8.82
C PHE A 292 4.46 11.13 7.37
N VAL A 293 3.80 11.81 6.43
CA VAL A 293 4.14 11.77 4.99
C VAL A 293 5.29 12.72 4.68
N LYS A 294 5.33 13.88 5.33
CA LYS A 294 6.36 14.90 5.10
C LYS A 294 7.61 14.61 5.92
N SER A 295 8.78 14.80 5.30
CA SER A 295 10.04 14.83 6.04
C SER A 295 10.10 16.09 6.90
N GLU A 296 10.70 16.00 8.09
CA GLU A 296 11.03 17.17 8.92
C GLU A 296 12.20 17.97 8.33
N ALA A 297 13.06 17.32 7.54
CA ALA A 297 14.14 17.99 6.83
C ALA A 297 13.61 18.78 5.61
N SER A 298 13.99 20.04 5.52
CA SER A 298 13.61 20.92 4.39
C SER A 298 14.19 20.39 3.07
N GLY A 299 13.41 20.50 2.01
CA GLY A 299 13.84 20.13 0.65
C GLY A 299 13.80 18.63 0.34
N VAL A 300 13.42 17.79 1.28
CA VAL A 300 13.24 16.34 1.03
C VAL A 300 11.90 16.09 0.35
N PRO A 301 11.86 15.53 -0.88
CA PRO A 301 10.61 15.30 -1.58
C PRO A 301 9.79 14.19 -0.91
N VAL A 302 8.47 14.25 -1.10
CA VAL A 302 7.58 13.13 -0.75
C VAL A 302 8.03 11.89 -1.51
N GLY A 303 8.15 10.78 -0.83
CA GLY A 303 8.61 9.53 -1.43
C GLY A 303 10.09 9.23 -1.25
N ALA A 304 10.91 10.17 -0.77
CA ALA A 304 12.32 9.94 -0.53
C ALA A 304 12.59 8.90 0.56
N LEU A 305 13.69 8.17 0.42
CA LEU A 305 14.26 7.26 1.41
C LEU A 305 15.75 7.56 1.55
N ASP A 306 16.22 7.68 2.78
CA ASP A 306 17.63 7.92 3.13
C ASP A 306 18.33 6.62 3.51
N SER A 307 19.42 6.29 2.82
CA SER A 307 20.16 5.03 3.02
C SER A 307 20.72 4.90 4.43
N GLN A 308 21.23 6.00 5.01
CA GLN A 308 21.78 5.96 6.37
C GLN A 308 20.70 5.73 7.42
N ARG A 309 19.52 6.30 7.24
CA ARG A 309 18.39 6.08 8.14
C ARG A 309 17.85 4.65 8.01
N VAL A 310 17.81 4.09 6.81
CA VAL A 310 17.49 2.66 6.61
C VAL A 310 18.54 1.78 7.29
N ALA A 311 19.84 2.12 7.20
CA ALA A 311 20.90 1.41 7.91
C ALA A 311 20.70 1.47 9.43
N ARG A 312 20.31 2.63 10.01
CA ARG A 312 19.97 2.72 11.44
C ARG A 312 18.75 1.85 11.82
N SER A 313 17.71 1.83 10.98
CA SER A 313 16.57 0.94 11.19
C SER A 313 16.98 -0.54 11.22
N ILE A 314 17.89 -0.95 10.33
CA ILE A 314 18.47 -2.30 10.31
C ILE A 314 19.25 -2.56 11.60
N ALA A 315 20.09 -1.61 12.06
CA ALA A 315 20.89 -1.73 13.28
C ALA A 315 20.01 -1.89 14.55
N ILE A 316 18.87 -1.18 14.61
CA ILE A 316 17.90 -1.33 15.72
C ILE A 316 17.36 -2.77 15.77
N LEU A 317 16.98 -3.35 14.63
CA LEU A 317 16.45 -4.71 14.55
C LEU A 317 17.53 -5.76 14.84
N GLN A 318 18.78 -5.53 14.45
CA GLN A 318 19.92 -6.38 14.79
C GLN A 318 20.21 -6.31 16.30
N GLY A 319 20.26 -5.12 16.86
CA GLY A 319 20.51 -4.89 18.30
C GLY A 319 19.41 -5.48 19.21
N SER A 320 18.18 -5.59 18.70
CA SER A 320 17.09 -6.29 19.39
C SER A 320 17.08 -7.83 19.15
N GLY A 321 17.99 -8.35 18.32
CA GLY A 321 18.10 -9.76 18.01
C GLY A 321 17.03 -10.29 17.05
N GLN A 322 16.26 -9.41 16.39
CA GLN A 322 15.18 -9.82 15.49
C GLN A 322 15.67 -10.20 14.10
N ILE A 323 16.81 -9.67 13.66
CA ILE A 323 17.46 -10.04 12.40
C ILE A 323 18.93 -10.30 12.62
N LYS A 324 19.51 -11.16 11.78
CA LYS A 324 20.96 -11.45 11.80
C LYS A 324 21.74 -10.31 11.15
N PRO A 325 23.05 -10.14 11.52
CA PRO A 325 23.95 -9.24 10.79
C PRO A 325 24.06 -9.60 9.31
N GLY A 326 24.33 -8.58 8.46
CA GLY A 326 24.63 -8.76 7.04
C GLY A 326 23.58 -8.20 6.08
N LEU A 327 22.40 -7.77 6.55
CA LEU A 327 21.44 -7.05 5.72
C LEU A 327 21.94 -5.62 5.48
N THR A 328 21.91 -5.14 4.21
CA THR A 328 22.22 -3.76 3.83
C THR A 328 21.00 -3.06 3.23
N PRO A 329 20.95 -1.72 3.25
CA PRO A 329 19.87 -0.95 2.65
C PRO A 329 19.63 -1.29 1.17
N GLU A 330 20.69 -1.48 0.38
CA GLU A 330 20.66 -1.74 -1.06
C GLU A 330 20.07 -3.11 -1.42
N GLN A 331 20.06 -4.04 -0.47
CA GLN A 331 19.44 -5.36 -0.66
C GLN A 331 17.90 -5.31 -0.59
N VAL A 332 17.35 -4.24 -0.04
CA VAL A 332 15.91 -4.09 0.20
C VAL A 332 15.31 -2.86 -0.48
N ILE A 333 16.13 -1.87 -0.84
CA ILE A 333 15.68 -0.64 -1.49
C ILE A 333 16.44 -0.44 -2.79
N ASP A 334 15.73 -0.17 -3.88
CA ASP A 334 16.32 0.31 -5.12
C ASP A 334 16.35 1.84 -5.13
N PHE A 335 17.47 2.41 -4.64
CA PHE A 335 17.65 3.85 -4.56
C PHE A 335 17.71 4.55 -5.93
N SER A 336 17.85 3.80 -7.05
CA SER A 336 17.78 4.36 -8.40
C SER A 336 16.35 4.70 -8.81
N LEU A 337 15.35 4.09 -8.16
CA LEU A 337 13.92 4.27 -8.40
C LEU A 337 13.26 5.21 -7.37
N VAL A 338 13.93 5.45 -6.23
CA VAL A 338 13.44 6.37 -5.20
C VAL A 338 13.41 7.81 -5.73
N PRO A 339 12.33 8.58 -5.51
CA PRO A 339 12.26 10.00 -5.86
C PRO A 339 13.44 10.79 -5.28
N LYS A 340 14.06 11.60 -6.13
CA LYS A 340 15.19 12.48 -5.79
C LYS A 340 14.72 13.94 -5.80
N ALA A 341 15.40 14.76 -4.96
CA ALA A 341 15.21 16.21 -4.98
C ALA A 341 15.60 16.83 -6.32
#